data_53706b9062fe5e739cdc9b05a1186074
#
_entry.id   53706b9062fe5e739cdc9b05a1186074
#
_cell.length_a   1.000
_cell.length_b   1.000
_cell.length_c   1.000
_cell.angle_alpha   90.00
_cell.angle_beta   90.00
_cell.angle_gamma   90.00
#
_symmetry.space_group_name_H-M   'P 1'
#
loop_
_entity.id
_entity.type
_entity.pdbx_description
1 polymer ?
#
loop_
_entity_poly.entity_id
_entity_poly.type
_entity_poly.pdbx_seq_one_letter_code
_entity_poly.pdbx_strand_id
1 'polypeptide(L)'
;MTEEQTRMIYETKTVISNGSEAIRYDDIIEAGNHFRLFDYMIDHCDEPITISMIHKFHELLKTGTTEASLDWFVVGGWKKLPNTIGDNVETSALNNVEEDIFSLLKEYHAIPKVTFKDIIRFHHRFESIHPYQDGNGRIGRMIMFKECLKHDIIPFIIEDIYKSFYYRGLKNFESDEAYLINTCLNAQDQYKAYYDKMIGSLYENIDIVES
;
A
#
# COMPACT_ATOMS: atom_id res chain seq x y z
N MET A 1 -7.97 -3.51 14.86
CA MET A 1 -6.72 -3.92 15.56
C MET A 1 -5.98 -2.66 15.96
N THR A 2 -5.45 -2.58 17.19
CA THR A 2 -4.72 -1.41 17.68
C THR A 2 -3.26 -1.42 17.21
N GLU A 3 -2.56 -0.28 17.31
CA GLU A 3 -1.13 -0.17 17.03
C GLU A 3 -0.31 -1.13 17.90
N GLU A 4 -0.62 -1.22 19.19
CA GLU A 4 0.03 -2.14 20.13
C GLU A 4 -0.15 -3.61 19.71
N GLN A 5 -1.35 -4.01 19.32
CA GLN A 5 -1.63 -5.36 18.82
C GLN A 5 -0.86 -5.65 17.53
N THR A 6 -0.76 -4.68 16.63
CA THR A 6 0.03 -4.80 15.39
C THR A 6 1.52 -4.99 15.70
N ARG A 7 2.07 -4.20 16.63
CA ARG A 7 3.45 -4.34 17.09
C ARG A 7 3.71 -5.71 17.73
N MET A 8 2.79 -6.21 18.58
CA MET A 8 2.92 -7.55 19.18
C MET A 8 2.96 -8.65 18.11
N ILE A 9 2.13 -8.58 17.07
CA ILE A 9 2.18 -9.54 15.97
C ILE A 9 3.55 -9.51 15.27
N TYR A 10 4.12 -8.33 15.06
CA TYR A 10 5.44 -8.19 14.45
C TYR A 10 6.56 -8.76 15.33
N GLU A 11 6.64 -8.32 16.61
CA GLU A 11 7.74 -8.63 17.51
C GLU A 11 7.67 -10.05 18.08
N THR A 12 6.48 -10.46 18.52
CA THR A 12 6.32 -11.69 19.31
C THR A 12 5.48 -12.77 18.63
N LYS A 13 4.88 -12.49 17.46
CA LYS A 13 3.93 -13.37 16.76
C LYS A 13 2.71 -13.74 17.61
N THR A 14 2.36 -12.90 18.57
CA THR A 14 1.20 -13.08 19.46
C THR A 14 0.26 -11.88 19.37
N VAL A 15 -0.98 -12.06 19.81
CA VAL A 15 -1.94 -10.97 19.98
C VAL A 15 -2.71 -11.18 21.28
N ILE A 16 -2.86 -10.12 22.06
CA ILE A 16 -3.70 -10.13 23.26
C ILE A 16 -4.96 -9.32 22.97
N SER A 17 -6.10 -9.91 23.21
CA SER A 17 -7.38 -9.21 23.19
C SER A 17 -7.57 -8.49 24.53
N ASN A 18 -7.46 -7.17 24.51
CA ASN A 18 -7.66 -6.33 25.71
C ASN A 18 -9.11 -5.82 25.74
N GLY A 19 -10.10 -6.70 25.91
CA GLY A 19 -11.47 -6.26 26.07
C GLY A 19 -12.51 -7.00 25.23
N SER A 20 -13.67 -6.41 25.03
CA SER A 20 -14.88 -7.02 24.49
C SER A 20 -14.94 -7.17 22.97
N GLU A 21 -13.97 -6.66 22.20
CA GLU A 21 -13.95 -6.79 20.74
C GLU A 21 -13.11 -8.00 20.31
N ALA A 22 -13.75 -8.92 19.62
CA ALA A 22 -13.05 -10.03 18.98
C ALA A 22 -12.24 -9.52 17.78
N ILE A 23 -10.95 -9.88 17.72
CA ILE A 23 -10.12 -9.63 16.55
C ILE A 23 -10.42 -10.73 15.53
N ARG A 24 -10.70 -10.35 14.30
CA ARG A 24 -10.93 -11.32 13.23
C ARG A 24 -9.64 -12.08 12.92
N TYR A 25 -9.76 -13.37 12.68
CA TYR A 25 -8.63 -14.21 12.30
C TYR A 25 -7.88 -13.66 11.08
N ASP A 26 -8.59 -13.23 10.05
CA ASP A 26 -7.99 -12.67 8.83
C ASP A 26 -7.21 -11.38 9.10
N ASP A 27 -7.65 -10.54 10.03
CA ASP A 27 -6.92 -9.31 10.38
C ASP A 27 -5.54 -9.63 10.97
N ILE A 28 -5.43 -10.71 11.74
CA ILE A 28 -4.15 -11.18 12.31
C ILE A 28 -3.24 -11.72 11.22
N ILE A 29 -3.79 -12.58 10.34
CA ILE A 29 -3.05 -13.17 9.22
C ILE A 29 -2.56 -12.08 8.27
N GLU A 30 -3.44 -11.15 7.87
CA GLU A 30 -3.09 -10.07 6.96
C GLU A 30 -2.08 -9.09 7.55
N ALA A 31 -2.12 -8.83 8.87
CA ALA A 31 -1.09 -8.02 9.51
C ALA A 31 0.29 -8.70 9.44
N GLY A 32 0.38 -10.00 9.75
CA GLY A 32 1.62 -10.76 9.61
C GLY A 32 2.10 -10.84 8.16
N ASN A 33 1.17 -11.00 7.22
CA ASN A 33 1.43 -11.02 5.79
C ASN A 33 1.94 -9.66 5.29
N HIS A 34 1.38 -8.56 5.82
CA HIS A 34 1.80 -7.20 5.45
C HIS A 34 3.28 -6.96 5.78
N PHE A 35 3.78 -7.43 6.91
CA PHE A 35 5.21 -7.33 7.24
C PHE A 35 6.06 -8.13 6.26
N ARG A 36 5.67 -9.37 5.92
CA ARG A 36 6.39 -10.18 4.92
C ARG A 36 6.37 -9.54 3.53
N LEU A 37 5.24 -8.93 3.16
CA LEU A 37 5.12 -8.16 1.94
C LEU A 37 6.05 -6.94 1.95
N PHE A 38 6.15 -6.23 3.08
CA PHE A 38 7.03 -5.09 3.22
C PHE A 38 8.50 -5.50 3.10
N ASP A 39 8.93 -6.57 3.77
CA ASP A 39 10.30 -7.10 3.65
C ASP A 39 10.61 -7.46 2.19
N TYR A 40 9.70 -8.21 1.52
CA TYR A 40 9.86 -8.53 0.11
C TYR A 40 9.94 -7.28 -0.78
N MET A 41 9.13 -6.27 -0.52
CA MET A 41 9.13 -5.02 -1.26
C MET A 41 10.46 -4.27 -1.09
N ILE A 42 11.02 -4.22 0.12
CA ILE A 42 12.33 -3.60 0.38
C ILE A 42 13.44 -4.32 -0.40
N ASP A 43 13.47 -5.66 -0.36
CA ASP A 43 14.48 -6.47 -1.07
C ASP A 43 14.44 -6.28 -2.59
N HIS A 44 13.29 -5.84 -3.15
CA HIS A 44 13.08 -5.67 -4.59
C HIS A 44 12.74 -4.21 -4.97
N CYS A 45 13.10 -3.24 -4.11
CA CYS A 45 12.67 -1.85 -4.31
C CYS A 45 13.24 -1.21 -5.58
N ASP A 46 14.43 -1.61 -6.03
CA ASP A 46 15.10 -1.09 -7.23
C ASP A 46 14.60 -1.71 -8.54
N GLU A 47 13.88 -2.84 -8.45
CA GLU A 47 13.36 -3.51 -9.64
C GLU A 47 12.22 -2.72 -10.30
N PRO A 48 12.06 -2.80 -11.63
CA PRO A 48 10.89 -2.23 -12.28
C PRO A 48 9.61 -2.96 -11.82
N ILE A 49 8.54 -2.19 -11.60
CA ILE A 49 7.25 -2.78 -11.27
C ILE A 49 6.71 -3.55 -12.48
N THR A 50 6.24 -4.79 -12.24
CA THR A 50 5.70 -5.68 -13.26
C THR A 50 4.40 -6.31 -12.79
N ILE A 51 3.61 -6.86 -13.72
CA ILE A 51 2.40 -7.65 -13.38
C ILE A 51 2.76 -8.79 -12.40
N SER A 52 3.88 -9.48 -12.64
CA SER A 52 4.34 -10.57 -11.76
C SER A 52 4.63 -10.07 -10.34
N MET A 53 5.27 -8.90 -10.19
CA MET A 53 5.52 -8.30 -8.87
C MET A 53 4.22 -7.90 -8.19
N ILE A 54 3.28 -7.29 -8.90
CA ILE A 54 1.98 -6.89 -8.35
C ILE A 54 1.20 -8.14 -7.89
N HIS A 55 1.22 -9.22 -8.67
CA HIS A 55 0.63 -10.51 -8.27
C HIS A 55 1.32 -11.10 -7.05
N LYS A 56 2.65 -11.00 -6.97
CA LYS A 56 3.40 -11.48 -5.80
C LYS A 56 3.06 -10.68 -4.53
N PHE A 57 2.86 -9.38 -4.65
CA PHE A 57 2.37 -8.57 -3.53
C PHE A 57 1.01 -9.04 -3.03
N HIS A 58 0.07 -9.30 -3.96
CA HIS A 58 -1.24 -9.83 -3.59
C HIS A 58 -1.15 -11.24 -2.99
N GLU A 59 -0.33 -12.11 -3.56
CA GLU A 59 -0.08 -13.45 -3.02
C GLU A 59 0.42 -13.39 -1.57
N LEU A 60 1.47 -12.58 -1.32
CA LEU A 60 2.02 -12.41 0.02
C LEU A 60 0.99 -11.86 1.01
N LEU A 61 0.17 -10.88 0.58
CA LEU A 61 -0.83 -10.25 1.43
C LEU A 61 -1.97 -11.20 1.82
N LYS A 62 -2.48 -12.00 0.87
CA LYS A 62 -3.74 -12.76 1.03
C LYS A 62 -3.54 -14.25 1.33
N THR A 63 -2.31 -14.77 1.29
CA THR A 63 -2.05 -16.17 1.61
C THR A 63 -2.48 -16.51 3.04
N GLY A 64 -3.28 -17.57 3.19
CA GLY A 64 -3.72 -18.10 4.49
C GLY A 64 -4.92 -17.39 5.10
N THR A 65 -5.52 -16.42 4.43
CA THR A 65 -6.80 -15.82 4.83
C THR A 65 -7.97 -16.77 4.54
N THR A 66 -9.09 -16.57 5.20
CA THR A 66 -10.31 -17.38 4.95
C THR A 66 -10.81 -17.17 3.52
N GLU A 67 -10.69 -15.97 2.97
CA GLU A 67 -11.06 -15.65 1.60
C GLU A 67 -10.24 -16.43 0.57
N ALA A 68 -8.96 -16.70 0.86
CA ALA A 68 -8.08 -17.46 -0.02
C ALA A 68 -8.58 -18.88 -0.31
N SER A 69 -9.49 -19.43 0.50
CA SER A 69 -10.10 -20.74 0.31
C SER A 69 -11.35 -20.73 -0.57
N LEU A 70 -11.82 -19.57 -0.99
CA LEU A 70 -13.05 -19.43 -1.77
C LEU A 70 -12.76 -19.58 -3.27
N ASP A 71 -13.56 -20.35 -3.99
CA ASP A 71 -13.37 -20.67 -5.41
C ASP A 71 -13.33 -19.44 -6.33
N TRP A 72 -14.00 -18.37 -5.93
CA TRP A 72 -14.06 -17.13 -6.68
C TRP A 72 -12.94 -16.13 -6.31
N PHE A 73 -12.17 -16.39 -5.24
CA PHE A 73 -11.07 -15.54 -4.81
C PHE A 73 -9.74 -16.06 -5.37
N VAL A 74 -9.03 -15.25 -6.15
CA VAL A 74 -7.77 -15.66 -6.76
C VAL A 74 -6.61 -14.98 -6.07
N VAL A 75 -5.89 -15.72 -5.22
CA VAL A 75 -4.66 -15.24 -4.59
C VAL A 75 -3.57 -15.08 -5.65
N GLY A 76 -2.99 -13.89 -5.77
CA GLY A 76 -1.99 -13.61 -6.80
C GLY A 76 -2.53 -13.55 -8.23
N GLY A 77 -3.84 -13.33 -8.43
CA GLY A 77 -4.43 -13.23 -9.76
C GLY A 77 -5.60 -12.24 -9.80
N TRP A 78 -6.06 -11.91 -11.00
CA TRP A 78 -7.10 -10.90 -11.20
C TRP A 78 -8.45 -11.31 -10.62
N LYS A 79 -9.25 -10.31 -10.28
CA LYS A 79 -10.64 -10.49 -9.78
C LYS A 79 -11.48 -11.32 -10.75
N LYS A 80 -12.35 -12.16 -10.21
CA LYS A 80 -13.33 -12.96 -10.97
C LYS A 80 -14.74 -12.40 -10.92
N LEU A 81 -15.02 -11.54 -9.96
CA LEU A 81 -16.33 -10.91 -9.80
C LEU A 81 -16.20 -9.39 -9.95
N PRO A 82 -17.18 -8.71 -10.56
CA PRO A 82 -17.21 -7.25 -10.56
C PRO A 82 -17.17 -6.71 -9.14
N ASN A 83 -16.46 -5.62 -8.95
CA ASN A 83 -16.41 -4.91 -7.68
C ASN A 83 -16.59 -3.41 -7.90
N THR A 84 -16.91 -2.70 -6.82
CA THR A 84 -17.08 -1.25 -6.79
C THR A 84 -16.24 -0.66 -5.66
N ILE A 85 -15.92 0.63 -5.78
CA ILE A 85 -15.22 1.39 -4.75
C ILE A 85 -16.22 2.34 -4.09
N GLY A 86 -16.29 2.31 -2.74
CA GLY A 86 -17.15 3.22 -1.98
C GLY A 86 -18.61 3.22 -2.45
N ASP A 87 -19.14 4.41 -2.74
CA ASP A 87 -20.54 4.61 -3.15
C ASP A 87 -20.80 4.24 -4.63
N ASN A 88 -20.51 2.99 -5.01
CA ASN A 88 -20.79 2.43 -6.35
C ASN A 88 -19.97 3.05 -7.50
N VAL A 89 -18.71 3.45 -7.27
CA VAL A 89 -17.80 3.78 -8.37
C VAL A 89 -17.40 2.48 -9.06
N GLU A 90 -17.77 2.35 -10.34
CA GLU A 90 -17.40 1.20 -11.15
C GLU A 90 -15.87 1.14 -11.37
N THR A 91 -15.33 -0.06 -11.32
CA THR A 91 -13.93 -0.36 -11.59
C THR A 91 -13.78 -0.99 -12.98
N SER A 92 -12.55 -1.26 -13.42
CA SER A 92 -12.34 -1.92 -14.71
C SER A 92 -13.16 -3.22 -14.82
N ALA A 93 -13.78 -3.41 -15.99
CA ALA A 93 -14.48 -4.65 -16.31
C ALA A 93 -13.52 -5.85 -16.27
N LEU A 94 -14.02 -7.03 -15.90
CA LEU A 94 -13.21 -8.24 -15.70
C LEU A 94 -12.28 -8.55 -16.87
N ASN A 95 -12.78 -8.41 -18.09
CA ASN A 95 -12.03 -8.72 -19.32
C ASN A 95 -10.97 -7.67 -19.66
N ASN A 96 -11.01 -6.49 -19.04
CA ASN A 96 -10.12 -5.36 -19.35
C ASN A 96 -9.00 -5.21 -18.31
N VAL A 97 -9.11 -5.84 -17.13
CA VAL A 97 -8.18 -5.64 -16.00
C VAL A 97 -6.72 -5.83 -16.42
N GLU A 98 -6.42 -6.90 -17.14
CA GLU A 98 -5.04 -7.21 -17.56
C GLU A 98 -4.50 -6.17 -18.55
N GLU A 99 -5.32 -5.77 -19.54
CA GLU A 99 -4.94 -4.77 -20.53
C GLU A 99 -4.81 -3.38 -19.90
N ASP A 100 -5.69 -3.03 -18.97
CA ASP A 100 -5.65 -1.75 -18.24
C ASP A 100 -4.37 -1.65 -17.38
N ILE A 101 -4.01 -2.72 -16.67
CA ILE A 101 -2.76 -2.77 -15.91
C ILE A 101 -1.54 -2.74 -16.83
N PHE A 102 -1.58 -3.49 -17.95
CA PHE A 102 -0.50 -3.46 -18.93
C PHE A 102 -0.29 -2.05 -19.50
N SER A 103 -1.37 -1.37 -19.87
CA SER A 103 -1.33 0.03 -20.35
C SER A 103 -0.79 0.98 -19.29
N LEU A 104 -1.25 0.85 -18.05
CA LEU A 104 -0.76 1.64 -16.91
C LEU A 104 0.76 1.49 -16.75
N LEU A 105 1.26 0.26 -16.73
CA LEU A 105 2.69 -0.02 -16.58
C LEU A 105 3.49 0.50 -17.77
N LYS A 106 3.00 0.30 -18.99
CA LYS A 106 3.66 0.77 -20.23
C LYS A 106 3.82 2.28 -20.24
N GLU A 107 2.77 3.01 -19.89
CA GLU A 107 2.79 4.47 -19.83
C GLU A 107 3.74 4.96 -18.71
N TYR A 108 3.67 4.33 -17.54
CA TYR A 108 4.53 4.69 -16.42
C TYR A 108 6.01 4.45 -16.72
N HIS A 109 6.37 3.31 -17.32
CA HIS A 109 7.75 3.00 -17.69
C HIS A 109 8.29 3.87 -18.82
N ALA A 110 7.43 4.53 -19.59
CA ALA A 110 7.84 5.47 -20.64
C ALA A 110 8.24 6.85 -20.09
N ILE A 111 8.02 7.11 -18.79
CA ILE A 111 8.40 8.39 -18.15
C ILE A 111 9.92 8.43 -17.97
N PRO A 112 10.64 9.36 -18.60
CA PRO A 112 12.12 9.39 -18.52
C PRO A 112 12.66 9.68 -17.13
N LYS A 113 11.94 10.48 -16.35
CA LYS A 113 12.26 10.83 -14.96
C LYS A 113 10.97 10.92 -14.17
N VAL A 114 10.70 9.88 -13.40
CA VAL A 114 9.51 9.78 -12.56
C VAL A 114 9.58 10.81 -11.43
N THR A 115 8.48 11.50 -11.22
CA THR A 115 8.29 12.48 -10.14
C THR A 115 7.29 11.96 -9.11
N PHE A 116 7.24 12.62 -7.95
CA PHE A 116 6.22 12.34 -6.94
C PHE A 116 4.79 12.36 -7.51
N LYS A 117 4.48 13.33 -8.37
CA LYS A 117 3.16 13.42 -9.00
C LYS A 117 2.86 12.23 -9.91
N ASP A 118 3.85 11.71 -10.63
CA ASP A 118 3.66 10.56 -11.51
C ASP A 118 3.37 9.30 -10.70
N ILE A 119 4.00 9.14 -9.53
CA ILE A 119 3.70 8.05 -8.59
C ILE A 119 2.25 8.14 -8.07
N ILE A 120 1.79 9.35 -7.73
CA ILE A 120 0.41 9.55 -7.26
C ILE A 120 -0.61 9.31 -8.38
N ARG A 121 -0.32 9.72 -9.63
CA ARG A 121 -1.16 9.43 -10.80
C ARG A 121 -1.22 7.93 -11.10
N PHE A 122 -0.09 7.24 -11.03
CA PHE A 122 -0.05 5.79 -11.14
C PHE A 122 -0.93 5.13 -10.08
N HIS A 123 -0.76 5.56 -8.82
CA HIS A 123 -1.54 5.03 -7.71
C HIS A 123 -3.05 5.25 -7.90
N HIS A 124 -3.49 6.45 -8.28
CA HIS A 124 -4.90 6.72 -8.57
C HIS A 124 -5.45 5.79 -9.66
N ARG A 125 -4.73 5.64 -10.78
CA ARG A 125 -5.15 4.74 -11.87
C ARG A 125 -5.21 3.29 -11.43
N PHE A 126 -4.24 2.81 -10.63
CA PHE A 126 -4.26 1.47 -10.06
C PHE A 126 -5.49 1.25 -9.17
N GLU A 127 -5.80 2.21 -8.29
CA GLU A 127 -7.01 2.16 -7.45
C GLU A 127 -8.29 2.18 -8.30
N SER A 128 -8.34 2.94 -9.39
CA SER A 128 -9.49 2.99 -10.31
C SER A 128 -9.69 1.68 -11.08
N ILE A 129 -8.61 1.02 -11.52
CA ILE A 129 -8.67 -0.30 -12.16
C ILE A 129 -9.19 -1.34 -11.16
N HIS A 130 -8.72 -1.28 -9.93
CA HIS A 130 -9.12 -2.18 -8.83
C HIS A 130 -8.98 -3.65 -9.20
N PRO A 131 -7.75 -4.11 -9.52
CA PRO A 131 -7.54 -5.38 -10.23
C PRO A 131 -7.86 -6.63 -9.43
N TYR A 132 -7.90 -6.55 -8.10
CA TYR A 132 -8.13 -7.68 -7.21
C TYR A 132 -9.52 -7.63 -6.57
N GLN A 133 -9.96 -8.77 -6.06
CA GLN A 133 -11.23 -8.87 -5.36
C GLN A 133 -11.20 -8.14 -4.01
N ASP A 134 -10.06 -8.16 -3.32
CA ASP A 134 -9.74 -7.40 -2.10
C ASP A 134 -8.24 -7.08 -2.06
N GLY A 135 -7.83 -6.19 -1.15
CA GLY A 135 -6.42 -5.84 -0.93
C GLY A 135 -5.86 -4.74 -1.84
N ASN A 136 -6.62 -4.23 -2.80
CA ASN A 136 -6.15 -3.23 -3.78
C ASN A 136 -5.50 -2.01 -3.11
N GLY A 137 -6.17 -1.40 -2.15
CA GLY A 137 -5.64 -0.22 -1.45
C GLY A 137 -4.33 -0.47 -0.71
N ARG A 138 -4.14 -1.66 -0.12
CA ARG A 138 -2.88 -2.03 0.55
C ARG A 138 -1.76 -2.22 -0.45
N ILE A 139 -2.05 -2.91 -1.55
CA ILE A 139 -1.09 -3.13 -2.64
C ILE A 139 -0.75 -1.82 -3.34
N GLY A 140 -1.74 -0.99 -3.66
CA GLY A 140 -1.52 0.31 -4.29
C GLY A 140 -0.63 1.22 -3.45
N ARG A 141 -0.83 1.27 -2.13
CA ARG A 141 0.04 2.02 -1.22
C ARG A 141 1.44 1.40 -1.08
N MET A 142 1.55 0.07 -1.11
CA MET A 142 2.86 -0.61 -1.12
C MET A 142 3.65 -0.29 -2.39
N ILE A 143 2.99 -0.29 -3.55
CA ILE A 143 3.59 0.12 -4.82
C ILE A 143 4.06 1.59 -4.75
N MET A 144 3.22 2.47 -4.23
CA MET A 144 3.53 3.89 -4.09
C MET A 144 4.76 4.10 -3.20
N PHE A 145 4.86 3.39 -2.08
CA PHE A 145 6.02 3.43 -1.18
C PHE A 145 7.29 2.91 -1.90
N LYS A 146 7.19 1.76 -2.57
CA LYS A 146 8.27 1.17 -3.36
C LYS A 146 8.79 2.12 -4.44
N GLU A 147 7.90 2.73 -5.21
CA GLU A 147 8.29 3.63 -6.29
C GLU A 147 8.93 4.94 -5.76
N CYS A 148 8.52 5.40 -4.58
CA CYS A 148 9.24 6.48 -3.91
C CYS A 148 10.69 6.09 -3.63
N LEU A 149 10.94 4.91 -3.03
CA LEU A 149 12.31 4.44 -2.76
C LEU A 149 13.13 4.32 -4.04
N LYS A 150 12.57 3.67 -5.08
CA LYS A 150 13.25 3.46 -6.36
C LYS A 150 13.71 4.75 -7.03
N HIS A 151 12.98 5.84 -6.84
CA HIS A 151 13.24 7.11 -7.50
C HIS A 151 13.86 8.17 -6.58
N ASP A 152 14.47 7.75 -5.45
CA ASP A 152 15.11 8.63 -4.46
C ASP A 152 14.16 9.71 -3.91
N ILE A 153 12.87 9.38 -3.82
CA ILE A 153 11.82 10.21 -3.26
C ILE A 153 11.54 9.71 -1.84
N ILE A 154 11.46 10.59 -0.86
CA ILE A 154 11.11 10.21 0.51
C ILE A 154 9.77 9.50 0.50
N PRO A 155 9.68 8.24 0.97
CA PRO A 155 8.39 7.53 1.04
C PRO A 155 7.49 8.12 2.12
N PHE A 156 6.24 7.68 2.16
CA PHE A 156 5.28 8.13 3.16
C PHE A 156 4.19 7.09 3.41
N ILE A 157 3.47 7.27 4.51
CA ILE A 157 2.35 6.43 4.93
C ILE A 157 1.12 7.31 5.09
N ILE A 158 -0.03 6.85 4.61
CA ILE A 158 -1.31 7.51 4.86
C ILE A 158 -1.83 7.05 6.21
N GLU A 159 -1.62 7.87 7.24
CA GLU A 159 -2.13 7.62 8.58
C GLU A 159 -3.66 7.80 8.64
N ASP A 160 -4.30 7.20 9.64
CA ASP A 160 -5.77 7.23 9.81
C ASP A 160 -6.34 8.65 9.88
N ILE A 161 -5.60 9.61 10.41
CA ILE A 161 -6.02 11.02 10.48
C ILE A 161 -6.20 11.65 9.09
N TYR A 162 -5.47 11.16 8.07
CA TYR A 162 -5.57 11.62 6.68
C TYR A 162 -6.51 10.81 5.82
N LYS A 163 -7.04 9.71 6.33
CA LYS A 163 -7.82 8.73 5.57
C LYS A 163 -9.02 9.35 4.83
N SER A 164 -9.77 10.24 5.50
CA SER A 164 -10.91 10.92 4.88
C SER A 164 -10.50 11.87 3.74
N PHE A 165 -9.38 12.58 3.91
CA PHE A 165 -8.81 13.45 2.88
C PHE A 165 -8.29 12.66 1.69
N TYR A 166 -7.61 11.55 1.96
CA TYR A 166 -7.09 10.67 0.95
C TYR A 166 -8.20 10.05 0.09
N TYR A 167 -9.27 9.50 0.69
CA TYR A 167 -10.38 8.95 -0.09
C TYR A 167 -11.15 10.02 -0.88
N ARG A 168 -11.31 11.23 -0.31
CA ARG A 168 -11.87 12.35 -1.05
C ARG A 168 -10.97 12.77 -2.22
N GLY A 169 -9.67 12.73 -2.03
CA GLY A 169 -8.69 13.00 -3.09
C GLY A 169 -8.76 11.98 -4.21
N LEU A 170 -8.86 10.69 -3.90
CA LEU A 170 -9.06 9.64 -4.91
C LEU A 170 -10.37 9.84 -5.68
N LYS A 171 -11.47 10.13 -4.98
CA LYS A 171 -12.79 10.31 -5.60
C LYS A 171 -12.84 11.50 -6.56
N ASN A 172 -12.17 12.59 -6.25
CA ASN A 172 -12.24 13.84 -7.01
C ASN A 172 -11.04 14.05 -7.95
N PHE A 173 -10.17 13.06 -8.10
CA PHE A 173 -8.89 13.20 -8.79
C PHE A 173 -9.01 13.73 -10.22
N GLU A 174 -9.98 13.23 -10.98
CA GLU A 174 -10.20 13.65 -12.37
C GLU A 174 -10.59 15.12 -12.50
N SER A 175 -11.21 15.70 -11.47
CA SER A 175 -11.59 17.11 -11.42
C SER A 175 -10.54 17.99 -10.77
N ASP A 176 -9.78 17.47 -9.80
CA ASP A 176 -8.76 18.18 -9.04
C ASP A 176 -7.70 17.19 -8.49
N GLU A 177 -6.68 16.87 -9.31
CA GLU A 177 -5.57 16.01 -8.88
C GLU A 177 -4.76 16.63 -7.73
N ALA A 178 -4.73 17.97 -7.63
CA ALA A 178 -3.93 18.66 -6.62
C ALA A 178 -4.38 18.31 -5.20
N TYR A 179 -5.65 17.97 -5.01
CA TYR A 179 -6.17 17.60 -3.71
C TYR A 179 -5.52 16.33 -3.16
N LEU A 180 -5.44 15.26 -3.95
CA LEU A 180 -4.77 14.02 -3.55
C LEU A 180 -3.26 14.24 -3.40
N ILE A 181 -2.64 14.94 -4.36
CA ILE A 181 -1.20 15.23 -4.35
C ILE A 181 -0.82 15.98 -3.08
N ASN A 182 -1.56 17.04 -2.72
CA ASN A 182 -1.28 17.83 -1.51
C ASN A 182 -1.51 17.02 -0.23
N THR A 183 -2.51 16.13 -0.19
CA THR A 183 -2.71 15.21 0.93
C THR A 183 -1.52 14.29 1.11
N CYS A 184 -1.01 13.71 0.01
CA CYS A 184 0.16 12.84 0.04
C CYS A 184 1.45 13.59 0.38
N LEU A 185 1.64 14.83 -0.11
CA LEU A 185 2.78 15.68 0.28
C LEU A 185 2.78 16.00 1.77
N ASN A 186 1.61 16.30 2.33
CA ASN A 186 1.50 16.54 3.78
C ASN A 186 1.86 15.28 4.60
N ALA A 187 1.40 14.11 4.15
CA ALA A 187 1.79 12.84 4.76
C ALA A 187 3.30 12.57 4.64
N GLN A 188 3.93 12.96 3.51
CA GLN A 188 5.37 12.84 3.30
C GLN A 188 6.16 13.78 4.23
N ASP A 189 5.73 15.02 4.41
CA ASP A 189 6.38 15.98 5.32
C ASP A 189 6.38 15.46 6.77
N GLN A 190 5.29 14.84 7.20
CA GLN A 190 5.21 14.25 8.54
C GLN A 190 6.07 13.00 8.68
N TYR A 191 6.06 12.12 7.67
CA TYR A 191 6.92 10.94 7.66
C TYR A 191 8.39 11.35 7.74
N LYS A 192 8.79 12.39 6.98
CA LYS A 192 10.14 12.94 7.03
C LYS A 192 10.49 13.49 8.41
N ALA A 193 9.60 14.28 9.02
CA ALA A 193 9.83 14.82 10.36
C ALA A 193 9.99 13.71 11.42
N TYR A 194 9.21 12.64 11.32
CA TYR A 194 9.35 11.46 12.18
C TYR A 194 10.69 10.75 11.97
N TYR A 195 11.07 10.54 10.71
CA TYR A 195 12.33 9.91 10.34
C TYR A 195 13.54 10.72 10.84
N ASP A 196 13.55 12.03 10.60
CA ASP A 196 14.61 12.93 11.05
C ASP A 196 14.79 12.90 12.58
N LYS A 197 13.67 12.83 13.32
CA LYS A 197 13.67 12.70 14.78
C LYS A 197 14.26 11.35 15.23
N MET A 198 13.89 10.25 14.57
CA MET A 198 14.44 8.91 14.88
C MET A 198 15.95 8.86 14.64
N ILE A 199 16.40 9.34 13.50
CA ILE A 199 17.83 9.34 13.13
C ILE A 199 18.61 10.25 14.10
N GLY A 200 18.10 11.44 14.43
CA GLY A 200 18.73 12.32 15.42
C GLY A 200 18.91 11.63 16.77
N SER A 201 17.90 10.91 17.26
CA SER A 201 17.97 10.18 18.53
C SER A 201 18.96 8.99 18.49
N LEU A 202 19.17 8.38 17.33
CA LEU A 202 20.16 7.29 17.17
C LEU A 202 21.60 7.84 17.27
N TYR A 203 21.89 8.98 16.64
CA TYR A 203 23.21 9.61 16.72
C TYR A 203 23.53 10.10 18.14
N GLU A 204 22.57 10.72 18.84
CA GLU A 204 22.75 11.12 20.25
C GLU A 204 23.08 9.95 21.17
N ASN A 205 22.49 8.77 20.92
CA ASN A 205 22.80 7.56 21.70
C ASN A 205 24.16 6.93 21.37
N ILE A 206 24.67 7.09 20.15
CA ILE A 206 25.99 6.58 19.76
C ILE A 206 27.10 7.43 20.44
N ASP A 207 26.95 8.75 20.46
CA ASP A 207 27.91 9.65 21.11
C ASP A 207 28.05 9.42 22.63
N ILE A 208 27.01 8.89 23.29
CA ILE A 208 27.02 8.55 24.71
C ILE A 208 27.80 7.25 25.00
N VAL A 209 27.88 6.33 24.01
CA VAL A 209 28.56 5.03 24.18
C VAL A 209 30.06 5.14 23.93
N GLU A 210 30.52 6.18 23.21
CA GLU A 210 31.96 6.42 22.92
C GLU A 210 32.61 7.42 23.90
N SER A 211 31.88 7.94 24.87
CA SER A 211 32.37 8.86 25.91
C SER A 211 32.47 8.16 27.28
#